data_40dbe07abaf0a86a282af5fa5a435ba9
#
_entry.id   40dbe07abaf0a86a282af5fa5a435ba9
#
_cell.length_a   1.000
_cell.length_b   1.000
_cell.length_c   1.000
_cell.angle_alpha   90.00
_cell.angle_beta   90.00
_cell.angle_gamma   90.00
#
_symmetry.space_group_name_H-M   'P 1'
#
loop_
_entity.id
_entity.type
_entity.pdbx_description
1 polymer ?
#
loop_
_entity_poly.entity_id
_entity_poly.type
_entity_poly.pdbx_seq_one_letter_code
_entity_poly.pdbx_strand_id
1 'polypeptide(L)'
;MKKAFLFAASAAVLCSCSTQPKYVVEGDIAGLEGTVYLFQQDSLIDSAVVKSGKFRFSGPAGAPAMHYLLDSRDGQPQAFAMQLILEPGTISIKSDADDPQVRHTTGTPANDAAEAYTAASRALITEYRDAATTDQRREAIEEEFEQL
;
A
#
# COMPACT_ATOMS: atom_id res chain seq x y z
N MET A 1 72.29 -20.05 1.81
CA MET A 1 71.12 -20.21 0.95
C MET A 1 69.90 -20.07 1.81
N LYS A 2 69.30 -18.88 1.92
CA LYS A 2 68.11 -18.60 2.71
C LYS A 2 66.91 -18.41 1.75
N LYS A 3 65.99 -19.36 1.74
CA LYS A 3 64.76 -19.27 0.93
C LYS A 3 63.72 -18.46 1.75
N ALA A 4 63.39 -17.27 1.26
CA ALA A 4 62.27 -16.45 1.78
C ALA A 4 60.96 -16.93 1.13
N PHE A 5 60.01 -17.41 1.96
CA PHE A 5 58.66 -17.69 1.55
C PHE A 5 57.84 -16.40 1.69
N LEU A 6 57.38 -15.84 0.57
CA LEU A 6 56.39 -14.78 0.57
C LEU A 6 55.01 -15.40 0.72
N PHE A 7 54.35 -15.15 1.84
CA PHE A 7 52.92 -15.41 2.00
C PHE A 7 52.15 -14.24 1.42
N ALA A 8 51.48 -14.45 0.27
CA ALA A 8 50.54 -13.51 -0.27
C ALA A 8 49.18 -13.72 0.43
N ALA A 9 48.85 -12.82 1.36
CA ALA A 9 47.52 -12.77 1.97
C ALA A 9 46.55 -12.15 0.98
N SER A 10 45.72 -12.98 0.34
CA SER A 10 44.62 -12.54 -0.54
C SER A 10 43.44 -12.09 0.35
N ALA A 11 43.26 -10.79 0.53
CA ALA A 11 42.09 -10.23 1.19
C ALA A 11 40.90 -10.30 0.24
N ALA A 12 40.04 -11.29 0.45
CA ALA A 12 38.72 -11.36 -0.22
C ALA A 12 37.82 -10.26 0.35
N VAL A 13 37.69 -9.17 -0.35
CA VAL A 13 36.68 -8.14 -0.08
C VAL A 13 35.30 -8.72 -0.42
N LEU A 14 34.58 -9.20 0.57
CA LEU A 14 33.17 -9.54 0.43
C LEU A 14 32.40 -8.23 0.26
N CYS A 15 32.15 -7.81 -0.99
CA CYS A 15 31.13 -6.82 -1.29
C CYS A 15 29.76 -7.38 -0.91
N SER A 16 29.35 -7.12 0.32
CA SER A 16 27.97 -7.30 0.74
C SER A 16 27.12 -6.28 0.00
N CYS A 17 26.59 -6.64 -1.17
CA CYS A 17 25.50 -5.92 -1.79
C CYS A 17 24.26 -6.11 -0.91
N SER A 18 24.09 -5.27 0.08
CA SER A 18 22.81 -5.13 0.75
C SER A 18 21.84 -4.50 -0.23
N THR A 19 21.08 -5.34 -0.94
CA THR A 19 19.98 -4.88 -1.79
C THR A 19 18.94 -4.27 -0.87
N GLN A 20 18.86 -2.93 -0.84
CA GLN A 20 17.82 -2.27 -0.06
C GLN A 20 16.45 -2.81 -0.49
N PRO A 21 15.58 -3.16 0.46
CA PRO A 21 14.20 -3.52 0.14
C PRO A 21 13.56 -2.42 -0.71
N LYS A 22 12.72 -2.82 -1.64
CA LYS A 22 12.03 -1.88 -2.55
C LYS A 22 10.53 -2.09 -2.46
N TYR A 23 9.79 -1.00 -2.63
CA TYR A 23 8.37 -1.04 -2.90
C TYR A 23 8.10 -0.83 -4.38
N VAL A 24 6.99 -1.39 -4.84
CA VAL A 24 6.33 -1.05 -6.09
C VAL A 24 4.86 -0.82 -5.78
N VAL A 25 4.29 0.31 -6.23
CA VAL A 25 2.85 0.56 -6.17
C VAL A 25 2.33 0.55 -7.60
N GLU A 26 1.37 -0.30 -7.90
CA GLU A 26 0.70 -0.40 -9.19
C GLU A 26 -0.78 -0.10 -9.02
N GLY A 27 -1.24 0.98 -9.65
CA GLY A 27 -2.63 1.39 -9.66
C GLY A 27 -3.31 1.07 -10.99
N ASP A 28 -4.57 0.63 -10.90
CA ASP A 28 -5.50 0.47 -12.02
C ASP A 28 -6.89 0.93 -11.54
N ILE A 29 -7.15 2.24 -11.69
CA ILE A 29 -8.31 2.91 -11.11
C ILE A 29 -9.18 3.45 -12.22
N ALA A 30 -10.40 2.96 -12.29
CA ALA A 30 -11.37 3.35 -13.31
C ALA A 30 -11.64 4.86 -13.29
N GLY A 31 -11.53 5.49 -14.46
CA GLY A 31 -11.83 6.93 -14.62
C GLY A 31 -10.79 7.89 -14.05
N LEU A 32 -9.70 7.39 -13.45
CA LEU A 32 -8.62 8.25 -12.97
C LEU A 32 -7.76 8.75 -14.14
N GLU A 33 -7.50 10.04 -14.16
CA GLU A 33 -6.68 10.73 -15.18
C GLU A 33 -5.71 11.72 -14.54
N GLY A 34 -4.80 12.29 -15.34
CA GLY A 34 -3.89 13.34 -14.90
C GLY A 34 -2.63 12.80 -14.22
N THR A 35 -2.34 13.29 -13.04
CA THR A 35 -1.15 12.92 -12.25
C THR A 35 -1.54 12.56 -10.83
N VAL A 36 -0.99 11.48 -10.32
CA VAL A 36 -1.12 11.08 -8.92
C VAL A 36 0.17 11.38 -8.18
N TYR A 37 0.04 11.87 -6.98
CA TYR A 37 1.13 12.29 -6.11
C TYR A 37 1.16 11.42 -4.86
N LEU A 38 2.34 10.92 -4.51
CA LEU A 38 2.58 10.12 -3.32
C LEU A 38 3.12 11.01 -2.21
N PHE A 39 2.43 11.02 -1.07
CA PHE A 39 2.80 11.81 0.10
C PHE A 39 3.09 10.93 1.30
N GLN A 40 4.03 11.37 2.13
CA GLN A 40 4.21 10.90 3.49
C GLN A 40 4.02 12.10 4.42
N GLN A 41 2.97 12.08 5.22
CA GLN A 41 2.50 13.26 5.95
C GLN A 41 2.30 14.44 4.98
N ASP A 42 2.93 15.59 5.21
CA ASP A 42 2.85 16.78 4.35
C ASP A 42 3.97 16.85 3.29
N SER A 43 4.78 15.79 3.17
CA SER A 43 5.92 15.77 2.24
C SER A 43 5.58 15.02 0.97
N LEU A 44 5.70 15.67 -0.17
CA LEU A 44 5.63 15.03 -1.48
C LEU A 44 6.86 14.13 -1.68
N ILE A 45 6.62 12.84 -1.92
CA ILE A 45 7.65 11.82 -2.13
C ILE A 45 7.89 11.59 -3.61
N ASP A 46 6.82 11.43 -4.39
CA ASP A 46 6.90 11.08 -5.80
C ASP A 46 5.63 11.49 -6.55
N SER A 47 5.67 11.39 -7.89
CA SER A 47 4.50 11.63 -8.74
C SER A 47 4.51 10.69 -9.95
N ALA A 48 3.33 10.27 -10.41
CA ALA A 48 3.17 9.41 -11.56
C ALA A 48 2.05 9.90 -12.48
N VAL A 49 2.33 9.95 -13.78
CA VAL A 49 1.30 10.25 -14.78
C VAL A 49 0.40 9.04 -14.97
N VAL A 50 -0.90 9.27 -14.88
CA VAL A 50 -1.92 8.25 -15.10
C VAL A 50 -2.14 8.06 -16.60
N LYS A 51 -2.18 6.82 -17.06
CA LYS A 51 -2.50 6.45 -18.44
C LYS A 51 -3.61 5.40 -18.44
N SER A 52 -4.80 5.77 -18.89
CA SER A 52 -5.98 4.89 -18.88
C SER A 52 -6.23 4.25 -17.51
N GLY A 53 -6.22 5.05 -16.46
CA GLY A 53 -6.41 4.59 -15.07
C GLY A 53 -5.18 3.97 -14.42
N LYS A 54 -4.09 3.73 -15.16
CA LYS A 54 -2.90 3.02 -14.66
C LYS A 54 -1.78 3.99 -14.29
N PHE A 55 -1.16 3.71 -13.15
CA PHE A 55 0.04 4.42 -12.68
C PHE A 55 0.98 3.49 -11.92
N ARG A 56 2.23 3.91 -11.73
CA ARG A 56 3.22 3.12 -11.01
C ARG A 56 4.21 4.02 -10.28
N PHE A 57 4.50 3.65 -9.03
CA PHE A 57 5.62 4.16 -8.23
C PHE A 57 6.58 3.04 -7.89
N SER A 58 7.84 3.37 -7.67
CA SER A 58 8.81 2.42 -7.12
C SER A 58 9.98 3.16 -6.47
N GLY A 59 10.43 2.65 -5.34
CA GLY A 59 11.51 3.25 -4.58
C GLY A 59 12.06 2.35 -3.49
N PRO A 60 13.01 2.84 -2.71
CA PRO A 60 13.50 2.15 -1.54
C PRO A 60 12.38 2.06 -0.51
N ALA A 61 12.22 0.89 0.13
CA ALA A 61 11.25 0.66 1.19
C ALA A 61 11.95 0.66 2.56
N GLY A 62 11.30 1.31 3.52
CA GLY A 62 11.64 1.26 4.93
C GLY A 62 10.72 0.33 5.72
N ALA A 63 10.54 0.61 7.00
CA ALA A 63 9.48 0.01 7.81
C ALA A 63 8.09 0.40 7.24
N PRO A 64 7.06 -0.46 7.40
CA PRO A 64 5.72 -0.14 6.98
C PRO A 64 5.25 1.21 7.53
N ALA A 65 4.76 2.08 6.67
CA ALA A 65 4.31 3.42 7.05
C ALA A 65 3.13 3.87 6.18
N MET A 66 2.22 4.65 6.79
CA MET A 66 1.08 5.21 6.10
C MET A 66 1.52 6.28 5.11
N HIS A 67 1.01 6.18 3.89
CA HIS A 67 1.19 7.13 2.82
C HIS A 67 -0.16 7.49 2.20
N TYR A 68 -0.19 8.60 1.45
CA TYR A 68 -1.38 9.11 0.79
C TYR A 68 -1.12 9.26 -0.70
N LEU A 69 -2.09 8.85 -1.51
CA LEU A 69 -2.14 9.14 -2.93
C LEU A 69 -3.22 10.19 -3.17
N LEU A 70 -2.83 11.29 -3.80
CA LEU A 70 -3.70 12.44 -4.08
C LEU A 70 -3.59 12.84 -5.55
N ASP A 71 -4.64 13.46 -6.09
CA ASP A 71 -4.67 14.02 -7.44
C ASP A 71 -4.16 15.46 -7.50
N SER A 72 -3.65 16.00 -6.41
CA SER A 72 -3.15 17.37 -6.32
C SER A 72 -1.76 17.41 -5.67
N ARG A 73 -0.90 18.27 -6.23
CA ARG A 73 0.48 18.45 -5.78
C ARG A 73 0.60 19.26 -4.48
N ASP A 74 -0.37 20.08 -4.18
CA ASP A 74 -0.37 20.93 -2.97
C ASP A 74 -0.91 20.21 -1.74
N GLY A 75 -1.21 18.91 -1.85
CA GLY A 75 -1.74 18.11 -0.75
C GLY A 75 -3.23 18.33 -0.46
N GLN A 76 -3.94 19.10 -1.31
CA GLN A 76 -5.38 19.31 -1.21
C GLN A 76 -6.09 18.49 -2.28
N PRO A 77 -6.63 17.29 -1.96
CA PRO A 77 -7.26 16.44 -2.96
C PRO A 77 -8.49 17.11 -3.56
N GLN A 78 -8.66 16.98 -4.88
CA GLN A 78 -9.79 17.53 -5.61
C GLN A 78 -10.87 16.47 -5.84
N ALA A 79 -10.52 15.35 -6.44
CA ALA A 79 -11.43 14.26 -6.75
C ALA A 79 -10.91 12.88 -6.31
N PHE A 80 -9.62 12.75 -6.05
CA PHE A 80 -9.00 11.49 -5.69
C PHE A 80 -8.10 11.62 -4.45
N ALA A 81 -8.42 10.84 -3.44
CA ALA A 81 -7.58 10.64 -2.28
C ALA A 81 -7.71 9.20 -1.78
N MET A 82 -6.61 8.58 -1.41
CA MET A 82 -6.60 7.30 -0.73
C MET A 82 -5.36 7.12 0.16
N GLN A 83 -5.46 6.18 1.08
CA GLN A 83 -4.37 5.77 1.95
C GLN A 83 -3.84 4.39 1.53
N LEU A 84 -2.55 4.16 1.74
CA LEU A 84 -1.92 2.85 1.62
C LEU A 84 -0.79 2.72 2.64
N ILE A 85 -0.43 1.49 2.97
CA ILE A 85 0.74 1.21 3.80
C ILE A 85 1.90 0.90 2.86
N LEU A 86 2.88 1.81 2.79
CA LEU A 86 4.07 1.60 1.98
C LEU A 86 5.05 0.70 2.74
N GLU A 87 5.33 -0.46 2.18
CA GLU A 87 6.22 -1.48 2.71
C GLU A 87 6.92 -2.24 1.59
N PRO A 88 7.96 -3.05 1.86
CA PRO A 88 8.62 -3.84 0.82
C PRO A 88 7.67 -4.79 0.11
N GLY A 89 7.72 -4.82 -1.23
CA GLY A 89 6.91 -5.70 -2.06
C GLY A 89 6.16 -4.94 -3.14
N THR A 90 5.21 -5.62 -3.77
CA THR A 90 4.35 -5.04 -4.80
C THR A 90 2.95 -4.82 -4.24
N ILE A 91 2.56 -3.58 -4.14
CA ILE A 91 1.25 -3.13 -3.68
C ILE A 91 0.37 -2.89 -4.91
N SER A 92 -0.74 -3.56 -4.99
CA SER A 92 -1.71 -3.45 -6.08
C SER A 92 -2.94 -2.67 -5.62
N ILE A 93 -3.32 -1.63 -6.36
CA ILE A 93 -4.50 -0.83 -6.11
C ILE A 93 -5.43 -0.95 -7.30
N LYS A 94 -6.67 -1.41 -7.08
CA LYS A 94 -7.64 -1.59 -8.14
C LYS A 94 -9.02 -1.09 -7.74
N SER A 95 -9.74 -0.51 -8.70
CA SER A 95 -11.19 -0.32 -8.55
C SER A 95 -11.90 -1.67 -8.52
N ASP A 96 -12.95 -1.75 -7.71
CA ASP A 96 -13.88 -2.88 -7.76
C ASP A 96 -14.61 -2.91 -9.11
N ALA A 97 -14.96 -4.11 -9.58
CA ALA A 97 -15.58 -4.30 -10.89
C ALA A 97 -17.06 -3.85 -10.91
N ASP A 98 -17.75 -4.01 -9.78
CA ASP A 98 -19.17 -3.74 -9.63
C ASP A 98 -19.41 -2.31 -9.12
N ASP A 99 -18.48 -1.78 -8.31
CA ASP A 99 -18.52 -0.40 -7.79
C ASP A 99 -17.15 0.29 -7.94
N PRO A 100 -16.94 1.06 -9.02
CA PRO A 100 -15.66 1.76 -9.26
C PRO A 100 -15.26 2.77 -8.18
N GLN A 101 -16.15 3.16 -7.28
CA GLN A 101 -15.82 4.01 -6.13
C GLN A 101 -15.14 3.23 -5.01
N VAL A 102 -15.36 1.93 -4.95
CA VAL A 102 -14.67 1.02 -4.03
C VAL A 102 -13.30 0.69 -4.61
N ARG A 103 -12.27 0.75 -3.78
CA ARG A 103 -10.89 0.45 -4.17
C ARG A 103 -10.28 -0.56 -3.21
N HIS A 104 -9.56 -1.51 -3.77
CA HIS A 104 -8.89 -2.57 -3.04
C HIS A 104 -7.40 -2.36 -3.10
N THR A 105 -6.73 -2.44 -1.95
CA THR A 105 -5.27 -2.33 -1.83
C THR A 105 -4.72 -3.63 -1.26
N THR A 106 -3.95 -4.37 -2.07
CA THR A 106 -3.49 -5.72 -1.75
C THR A 106 -2.04 -5.96 -2.17
N GLY A 107 -1.51 -7.14 -1.90
CA GLY A 107 -0.25 -7.64 -2.42
C GLY A 107 0.93 -7.53 -1.46
N THR A 108 0.70 -7.00 -0.26
CA THR A 108 1.69 -6.99 0.83
C THR A 108 0.99 -7.22 2.17
N PRO A 109 1.68 -7.79 3.19
CA PRO A 109 1.04 -8.24 4.42
C PRO A 109 0.21 -7.17 5.14
N ALA A 110 0.73 -5.94 5.25
CA ALA A 110 0.00 -4.88 5.95
C ALA A 110 -1.21 -4.37 5.14
N ASN A 111 -1.09 -4.27 3.82
CA ASN A 111 -2.20 -3.88 2.97
C ASN A 111 -3.27 -4.98 2.88
N ASP A 112 -2.87 -6.26 2.80
CA ASP A 112 -3.80 -7.39 2.80
C ASP A 112 -4.58 -7.46 4.12
N ALA A 113 -3.93 -7.22 5.26
CA ALA A 113 -4.59 -7.17 6.56
C ALA A 113 -5.57 -5.98 6.67
N ALA A 114 -5.17 -4.79 6.19
CA ALA A 114 -6.02 -3.61 6.16
C ALA A 114 -7.24 -3.80 5.24
N GLU A 115 -7.06 -4.45 4.10
CA GLU A 115 -8.15 -4.79 3.17
C GLU A 115 -9.13 -5.78 3.80
N ALA A 116 -8.63 -6.82 4.45
CA ALA A 116 -9.46 -7.80 5.15
C ALA A 116 -10.31 -7.15 6.26
N TYR A 117 -9.69 -6.28 7.07
CA TYR A 117 -10.41 -5.50 8.08
C TYR A 117 -11.49 -4.60 7.47
N THR A 118 -11.15 -3.89 6.39
CA THR A 118 -12.09 -2.99 5.70
C THR A 118 -13.27 -3.76 5.11
N ALA A 119 -13.02 -4.92 4.50
CA ALA A 119 -14.05 -5.78 3.94
C ALA A 119 -14.99 -6.33 5.03
N ALA A 120 -14.45 -6.82 6.15
CA ALA A 120 -15.23 -7.32 7.28
C ALA A 120 -16.07 -6.20 7.91
N SER A 121 -15.46 -5.03 8.17
CA SER A 121 -16.18 -3.86 8.71
C SER A 121 -17.32 -3.42 7.80
N ARG A 122 -17.08 -3.37 6.48
CA ARG A 122 -18.11 -3.00 5.50
C ARG A 122 -19.28 -3.98 5.50
N ALA A 123 -19.00 -5.29 5.58
CA ALA A 123 -20.03 -6.31 5.64
C ALA A 123 -20.93 -6.13 6.88
N LEU A 124 -20.34 -5.95 8.06
CA LEU A 124 -21.07 -5.71 9.31
C LEU A 124 -21.89 -4.42 9.27
N ILE A 125 -21.32 -3.32 8.75
CA ILE A 125 -22.02 -2.04 8.59
C ILE A 125 -23.22 -2.19 7.64
N THR A 126 -23.06 -2.92 6.55
CA THR A 126 -24.13 -3.14 5.58
C THR A 126 -25.28 -3.93 6.21
N GLU A 127 -24.96 -5.01 6.92
CA GLU A 127 -25.96 -5.81 7.64
C GLU A 127 -26.65 -5.01 8.75
N TYR A 128 -25.89 -4.25 9.54
CA TYR A 128 -26.45 -3.41 10.62
C TYR A 128 -27.47 -2.40 10.11
N ARG A 129 -27.23 -1.84 8.90
CA ARG A 129 -28.10 -0.84 8.28
C ARG A 129 -29.29 -1.43 7.53
N ASP A 130 -29.31 -2.73 7.30
CA ASP A 130 -30.44 -3.40 6.65
C ASP A 130 -31.68 -3.29 7.54
N ALA A 131 -32.79 -2.81 6.95
CA ALA A 131 -34.08 -2.69 7.65
C ALA A 131 -34.64 -4.03 8.13
N ALA A 132 -34.23 -5.13 7.51
CA ALA A 132 -34.61 -6.50 7.90
C ALA A 132 -33.83 -7.03 9.10
N THR A 133 -32.73 -6.40 9.52
CA THR A 133 -31.89 -6.85 10.62
C THR A 133 -32.59 -6.63 11.95
N THR A 134 -32.72 -7.70 12.76
CA THR A 134 -33.36 -7.65 14.09
C THR A 134 -32.49 -6.93 15.11
N ASP A 135 -33.09 -6.41 16.19
CA ASP A 135 -32.34 -5.73 17.26
C ASP A 135 -31.31 -6.69 17.90
N GLN A 136 -31.71 -7.96 18.14
CA GLN A 136 -30.77 -8.97 18.65
C GLN A 136 -29.57 -9.20 17.74
N ARG A 137 -29.77 -9.15 16.40
CA ARG A 137 -28.63 -9.27 15.45
C ARG A 137 -27.77 -8.02 15.44
N ARG A 138 -28.34 -6.84 15.62
CA ARG A 138 -27.57 -5.57 15.75
C ARG A 138 -26.68 -5.60 16.98
N GLU A 139 -27.17 -6.06 18.12
CA GLU A 139 -26.33 -6.24 19.33
C GLU A 139 -25.16 -7.21 19.07
N ALA A 140 -25.41 -8.33 18.40
CA ALA A 140 -24.34 -9.26 18.03
C ALA A 140 -23.32 -8.65 17.05
N ILE A 141 -23.75 -7.83 16.12
CA ILE A 141 -22.85 -7.10 15.20
C ILE A 141 -21.96 -6.12 15.96
N GLU A 142 -22.47 -5.44 16.98
CA GLU A 142 -21.68 -4.55 17.83
C GLU A 142 -20.57 -5.32 18.56
N GLU A 143 -20.86 -6.52 19.07
CA GLU A 143 -19.86 -7.41 19.67
C GLU A 143 -18.83 -7.91 18.64
N GLU A 144 -19.26 -8.22 17.41
CA GLU A 144 -18.36 -8.63 16.32
C GLU A 144 -17.40 -7.50 15.92
N PHE A 145 -17.84 -6.25 15.95
CA PHE A 145 -16.98 -5.08 15.70
C PHE A 145 -15.87 -4.92 16.72
N GLU A 146 -16.13 -5.23 18.00
CA GLU A 146 -15.11 -5.16 19.05
C GLU A 146 -14.01 -6.23 18.90
N GLN A 147 -14.25 -7.26 18.09
CA GLN A 147 -13.33 -8.38 17.86
C GLN A 147 -12.54 -8.27 16.55
N LEU A 148 -12.84 -7.27 15.69
CA LEU A 148 -12.09 -7.00 14.47
C LEU A 148 -10.75 -6.33 14.77
#